data_407a777ba91f097655bae15a709c221d
#
_entry.id   407a777ba91f097655bae15a709c221d
#
_cell.length_a   1.000
_cell.length_b   1.000
_cell.length_c   1.000
_cell.angle_alpha   90.00
_cell.angle_beta   90.00
_cell.angle_gamma   90.00
#
_symmetry.space_group_name_H-M   'P 1'
#
loop_
_entity.id
_entity.type
_entity.pdbx_description
1 polymer ?
#
loop_
_entity_poly.entity_id
_entity_poly.type
_entity_poly.pdbx_seq_one_letter_code
_entity_poly.pdbx_strand_id
1 'polypeptide(L)'
;MEKLRKAFGACLVPLLSILLAFLVGGIIMAALGADPFVAVKFLFQGAFGTKAGIGTTLTKATPLMFTALCACFAYKCGVFNLGGEGQFLMGSMAAFLTCYFTGLTGFAGIVLALLAGALAGGIWGMIPGVLKITRGQNEMIISIMLNYVATLLMGVIYTSWI
;
A
#
# COMPACT_ATOMS: atom_id res chain seq x y z
N MET A 1 33.16 -13.67 -0.24
CA MET A 1 32.27 -14.85 -0.11
C MET A 1 31.23 -14.68 1.03
N GLU A 2 31.63 -14.14 2.18
CA GLU A 2 30.71 -13.97 3.33
C GLU A 2 29.53 -13.00 3.07
N LYS A 3 29.75 -11.89 2.34
CA LYS A 3 28.69 -10.94 1.95
C LYS A 3 27.64 -11.56 1.02
N LEU A 4 28.08 -12.42 0.07
CA LEU A 4 27.17 -13.15 -0.81
C LEU A 4 26.33 -14.17 -0.03
N ARG A 5 26.93 -14.86 0.91
CA ARG A 5 26.24 -15.85 1.76
C ARG A 5 25.22 -15.21 2.69
N LYS A 6 25.54 -14.01 3.23
CA LYS A 6 24.57 -13.20 4.02
C LYS A 6 23.44 -12.67 3.16
N ALA A 7 23.72 -12.17 1.95
CA ALA A 7 22.70 -11.73 1.00
C ALA A 7 21.80 -12.87 0.54
N PHE A 8 22.38 -14.05 0.26
CA PHE A 8 21.63 -15.25 -0.10
C PHE A 8 20.71 -15.72 1.04
N GLY A 9 21.21 -15.72 2.28
CA GLY A 9 20.40 -16.05 3.46
C GLY A 9 19.27 -15.05 3.71
N ALA A 10 19.51 -13.77 3.44
CA ALA A 10 18.48 -12.73 3.58
C ALA A 10 17.35 -12.85 2.54
N CYS A 11 17.66 -13.35 1.33
CA CYS A 11 16.65 -13.60 0.29
C CYS A 11 15.94 -14.95 0.44
N LEU A 12 16.58 -15.91 1.09
CA LEU A 12 16.04 -17.27 1.22
C LEU A 12 14.77 -17.30 2.08
N VAL A 13 14.76 -16.55 3.19
CA VAL A 13 13.59 -16.51 4.11
C VAL A 13 12.35 -15.95 3.44
N PRO A 14 12.37 -14.79 2.75
CA PRO A 14 11.22 -14.31 1.99
C PRO A 14 10.76 -15.26 0.89
N LEU A 15 11.70 -15.87 0.14
CA LEU A 15 11.37 -16.85 -0.89
C LEU A 15 10.67 -18.08 -0.34
N LEU A 16 11.19 -18.65 0.76
CA LEU A 16 10.56 -19.78 1.44
C LEU A 16 9.17 -19.42 1.96
N SER A 17 8.99 -18.20 2.50
CA SER A 17 7.69 -17.72 2.99
C SER A 17 6.67 -17.63 1.85
N ILE A 18 7.08 -17.15 0.69
CA ILE A 18 6.23 -17.07 -0.51
C ILE A 18 5.86 -18.47 -0.99
N LEU A 19 6.82 -19.39 -1.08
CA LEU A 19 6.56 -20.78 -1.48
C LEU A 19 5.61 -21.48 -0.51
N LEU A 20 5.80 -21.30 0.80
CA LEU A 20 4.91 -21.82 1.83
C LEU A 20 3.49 -21.25 1.69
N ALA A 21 3.36 -19.94 1.43
CA ALA A 21 2.06 -19.31 1.21
C ALA A 21 1.34 -19.90 -0.01
N PHE A 22 2.05 -20.12 -1.13
CA PHE A 22 1.49 -20.78 -2.30
C PHE A 22 1.08 -22.23 -2.01
N LEU A 23 1.87 -22.95 -1.24
CA LEU A 23 1.59 -24.34 -0.87
C LEU A 23 0.33 -24.41 0.03
N VAL A 24 0.26 -23.60 1.07
CA VAL A 24 -0.92 -23.55 1.96
C VAL A 24 -2.16 -23.09 1.20
N GLY A 25 -2.05 -22.04 0.39
CA GLY A 25 -3.13 -21.58 -0.48
C GLY A 25 -3.60 -22.65 -1.47
N GLY A 26 -2.66 -23.41 -2.05
CA GLY A 26 -2.95 -24.55 -2.93
C GLY A 26 -3.72 -25.67 -2.22
N ILE A 27 -3.31 -26.00 -1.01
CA ILE A 27 -4.02 -27.02 -0.18
C ILE A 27 -5.46 -26.58 0.10
N ILE A 28 -5.65 -25.31 0.48
CA ILE A 28 -6.99 -24.76 0.77
C ILE A 28 -7.85 -24.79 -0.50
N MET A 29 -7.31 -24.38 -1.66
CA MET A 29 -8.03 -24.42 -2.94
C MET A 29 -8.42 -25.84 -3.32
N ALA A 30 -7.52 -26.81 -3.18
CA ALA A 30 -7.81 -28.22 -3.43
C ALA A 30 -8.91 -28.76 -2.51
N ALA A 31 -8.89 -28.38 -1.21
CA ALA A 31 -9.92 -28.76 -0.26
C ALA A 31 -11.31 -28.18 -0.60
N LEU A 32 -11.35 -27.03 -1.28
CA LEU A 32 -12.58 -26.38 -1.79
C LEU A 32 -13.01 -26.90 -3.17
N GLY A 33 -12.30 -27.90 -3.72
CA GLY A 33 -12.62 -28.51 -5.03
C GLY A 33 -12.11 -27.71 -6.24
N ALA A 34 -11.26 -26.72 -6.04
CA ALA A 34 -10.62 -25.95 -7.11
C ALA A 34 -9.23 -26.52 -7.44
N ASP A 35 -8.84 -26.48 -8.72
CA ASP A 35 -7.51 -26.93 -9.14
C ASP A 35 -6.46 -25.83 -8.88
N PRO A 36 -5.49 -26.03 -7.95
CA PRO A 36 -4.48 -25.06 -7.62
C PRO A 36 -3.55 -24.71 -8.78
N PHE A 37 -3.24 -25.68 -9.64
CA PHE A 37 -2.34 -25.47 -10.78
C PHE A 37 -2.98 -24.58 -11.84
N VAL A 38 -4.26 -24.77 -12.08
CA VAL A 38 -5.06 -23.94 -12.99
C VAL A 38 -5.15 -22.51 -12.43
N ALA A 39 -5.39 -22.36 -11.12
CA ALA A 39 -5.45 -21.06 -10.48
C ALA A 39 -4.11 -20.29 -10.58
N VAL A 40 -2.99 -20.94 -10.28
CA VAL A 40 -1.66 -20.34 -10.39
C VAL A 40 -1.33 -19.98 -11.85
N LYS A 41 -1.68 -20.85 -12.81
CA LYS A 41 -1.51 -20.56 -14.24
C LYS A 41 -2.25 -19.29 -14.65
N PHE A 42 -3.52 -19.17 -14.28
CA PHE A 42 -4.31 -17.96 -14.60
C PHE A 42 -3.80 -16.71 -13.88
N LEU A 43 -3.26 -16.84 -12.68
CA LEU A 43 -2.64 -15.74 -11.96
C LEU A 43 -1.44 -15.17 -12.74
N PHE A 44 -0.52 -16.03 -13.15
CA PHE A 44 0.65 -15.59 -13.93
C PHE A 44 0.27 -15.11 -15.34
N GLN A 45 -0.68 -15.78 -15.97
CA GLN A 45 -1.17 -15.37 -17.28
C GLN A 45 -1.90 -14.02 -17.23
N GLY A 46 -2.68 -13.75 -16.17
CA GLY A 46 -3.33 -12.45 -15.95
C GLY A 46 -2.34 -11.33 -15.67
N ALA A 47 -1.30 -11.61 -14.87
CA ALA A 47 -0.30 -10.61 -14.51
C ALA A 47 0.68 -10.27 -15.66
N PHE A 48 1.12 -11.27 -16.42
CA PHE A 48 2.23 -11.15 -17.38
C PHE A 48 1.88 -11.61 -18.80
N GLY A 49 0.74 -12.26 -19.02
CA GLY A 49 0.39 -12.87 -20.30
C GLY A 49 0.03 -11.89 -21.41
N THR A 50 -0.32 -10.65 -21.07
CA THR A 50 -0.68 -9.61 -22.05
C THR A 50 -0.03 -8.28 -21.73
N LYS A 51 0.14 -7.41 -22.73
CA LYS A 51 0.64 -6.03 -22.51
C LYS A 51 -0.25 -5.26 -21.54
N ALA A 52 -1.56 -5.42 -21.63
CA ALA A 52 -2.52 -4.80 -20.71
C ALA A 52 -2.37 -5.36 -19.28
N GLY A 53 -2.16 -6.67 -19.12
CA GLY A 53 -1.90 -7.32 -17.83
C GLY A 53 -0.65 -6.79 -17.15
N ILE A 54 0.45 -6.65 -17.90
CA ILE A 54 1.70 -6.06 -17.41
C ILE A 54 1.47 -4.60 -16.98
N GLY A 55 0.78 -3.80 -17.80
CA GLY A 55 0.45 -2.41 -17.46
C GLY A 55 -0.36 -2.31 -16.18
N THR A 56 -1.40 -3.13 -16.04
CA THR A 56 -2.22 -3.18 -14.81
C THR A 56 -1.41 -3.63 -13.59
N THR A 57 -0.54 -4.62 -13.76
CA THR A 57 0.34 -5.09 -12.69
C THR A 57 1.28 -3.99 -12.21
N LEU A 58 1.92 -3.25 -13.12
CA LEU A 58 2.78 -2.11 -12.78
C LEU A 58 2.01 -0.98 -12.09
N THR A 59 0.84 -0.65 -12.60
CA THR A 59 -0.03 0.38 -12.00
C THR A 59 -0.43 0.02 -10.57
N LYS A 60 -0.76 -1.25 -10.32
CA LYS A 60 -1.11 -1.71 -8.96
C LYS A 60 0.11 -1.89 -8.05
N ALA A 61 1.27 -2.21 -8.60
CA ALA A 61 2.51 -2.32 -7.83
C ALA A 61 3.03 -0.97 -7.35
N THR A 62 2.80 0.10 -8.11
CA THR A 62 3.32 1.45 -7.80
C THR A 62 2.92 1.93 -6.39
N PRO A 63 1.64 1.98 -5.99
CA PRO A 63 1.26 2.40 -4.64
C PRO A 63 1.83 1.48 -3.55
N LEU A 64 1.93 0.17 -3.82
CA LEU A 64 2.53 -0.78 -2.87
C LEU A 64 4.02 -0.50 -2.64
N MET A 65 4.76 -0.13 -3.68
CA MET A 65 6.16 0.26 -3.54
C MET A 65 6.33 1.53 -2.70
N PHE A 66 5.49 2.55 -2.91
CA PHE A 66 5.54 3.77 -2.13
C PHE A 66 5.17 3.55 -0.66
N THR A 67 4.14 2.76 -0.38
CA THR A 67 3.77 2.42 1.01
C THR A 67 4.84 1.57 1.70
N ALA A 68 5.49 0.65 0.98
CA ALA A 68 6.62 -0.12 1.49
C ALA A 68 7.83 0.78 1.80
N LEU A 69 8.16 1.75 0.95
CA LEU A 69 9.21 2.74 1.21
C LEU A 69 8.91 3.59 2.44
N CYS A 70 7.64 4.02 2.61
CA CYS A 70 7.20 4.75 3.79
C CYS A 70 7.42 3.93 5.07
N ALA A 71 7.04 2.65 5.06
CA ALA A 71 7.25 1.73 6.19
C ALA A 71 8.74 1.50 6.48
N CYS A 72 9.56 1.31 5.42
CA CYS A 72 11.01 1.15 5.57
C CYS A 72 11.68 2.38 6.16
N PHE A 73 11.27 3.57 5.73
CA PHE A 73 11.80 4.83 6.27
C PHE A 73 11.46 5.00 7.74
N ALA A 74 10.19 4.80 8.10
CA ALA A 74 9.74 4.87 9.48
C ALA A 74 10.49 3.87 10.38
N TYR A 75 10.67 2.64 9.91
CA TYR A 75 11.43 1.61 10.63
C TYR A 75 12.88 2.04 10.92
N LYS A 76 13.55 2.66 9.94
CA LYS A 76 14.91 3.20 10.14
C LYS A 76 14.96 4.35 11.15
N CYS A 77 13.86 5.08 11.33
CA CYS A 77 13.72 6.12 12.36
C CYS A 77 13.32 5.56 13.73
N GLY A 78 13.23 4.24 13.90
CA GLY A 78 12.82 3.60 15.15
C GLY A 78 11.32 3.69 15.45
N VAL A 79 10.50 3.91 14.43
CA VAL A 79 9.04 4.03 14.53
C VAL A 79 8.38 3.00 13.62
N PHE A 80 7.35 2.32 14.11
CA PHE A 80 6.54 1.44 13.28
C PHE A 80 5.35 2.19 12.69
N ASN A 81 5.38 2.44 11.38
CA ASN A 81 4.26 3.04 10.68
C ASN A 81 3.44 1.97 9.91
N LEU A 82 2.32 1.57 10.49
CA LEU A 82 1.33 0.70 9.86
C LEU A 82 0.19 1.50 9.21
N GLY A 83 0.30 2.83 9.19
CA GLY A 83 -0.71 3.76 8.68
C GLY A 83 -0.58 4.08 7.18
N GLY A 84 0.27 3.39 6.45
CA GLY A 84 0.52 3.66 5.03
C GLY A 84 -0.73 3.61 4.16
N GLU A 85 -1.68 2.73 4.48
CA GLU A 85 -2.97 2.63 3.78
C GLU A 85 -3.82 3.89 3.98
N GLY A 86 -4.01 4.33 5.23
CA GLY A 86 -4.77 5.55 5.54
C GLY A 86 -4.13 6.81 4.97
N GLN A 87 -2.80 6.90 5.02
CA GLN A 87 -2.05 8.00 4.40
C GLN A 87 -2.27 8.05 2.89
N PHE A 88 -2.23 6.89 2.24
CA PHE A 88 -2.48 6.77 0.81
C PHE A 88 -3.94 7.16 0.46
N LEU A 89 -4.92 6.67 1.23
CA LEU A 89 -6.34 7.00 1.03
C LEU A 89 -6.59 8.50 1.18
N MET A 90 -6.11 9.13 2.25
CA MET A 90 -6.28 10.58 2.47
C MET A 90 -5.54 11.41 1.43
N GLY A 91 -4.34 10.99 1.04
CA GLY A 91 -3.57 11.64 -0.02
C GLY A 91 -4.27 11.56 -1.38
N SER A 92 -4.77 10.38 -1.75
CA SER A 92 -5.48 10.17 -3.03
C SER A 92 -6.80 10.94 -3.08
N MET A 93 -7.54 11.00 -1.96
CA MET A 93 -8.75 11.78 -1.85
C MET A 93 -8.48 13.28 -2.02
N ALA A 94 -7.47 13.81 -1.36
CA ALA A 94 -7.09 15.22 -1.49
C ALA A 94 -6.65 15.57 -2.91
N ALA A 95 -5.88 14.69 -3.56
CA ALA A 95 -5.50 14.86 -4.96
C ALA A 95 -6.71 14.88 -5.89
N PHE A 96 -7.65 13.95 -5.69
CA PHE A 96 -8.90 13.89 -6.45
C PHE A 96 -9.75 15.15 -6.27
N LEU A 97 -10.01 15.55 -5.01
CA LEU A 97 -10.82 16.74 -4.71
C LEU A 97 -10.18 18.01 -5.28
N THR A 98 -8.85 18.10 -5.25
CA THR A 98 -8.13 19.24 -5.84
C THR A 98 -8.39 19.33 -7.34
N CYS A 99 -8.28 18.22 -8.08
CA CYS A 99 -8.60 18.20 -9.51
C CYS A 99 -10.08 18.51 -9.77
N TYR A 100 -10.96 17.94 -8.96
CA TYR A 100 -12.40 18.11 -9.11
C TYR A 100 -12.85 19.56 -8.93
N PHE A 101 -12.42 20.23 -7.86
CA PHE A 101 -12.83 21.61 -7.57
C PHE A 101 -12.09 22.66 -8.38
N THR A 102 -10.82 22.42 -8.75
CA THR A 102 -10.07 23.42 -9.54
C THR A 102 -10.37 23.33 -11.02
N GLY A 103 -10.81 22.16 -11.52
CA GLY A 103 -10.99 21.92 -12.95
C GLY A 103 -9.70 22.03 -13.77
N LEU A 104 -8.54 22.14 -13.10
CA LEU A 104 -7.25 22.29 -13.78
C LEU A 104 -6.85 20.98 -14.47
N THR A 105 -6.54 21.09 -15.75
CA THR A 105 -6.07 19.98 -16.57
C THR A 105 -4.61 20.18 -16.98
N GLY A 106 -3.99 19.12 -17.51
CA GLY A 106 -2.62 19.16 -17.97
C GLY A 106 -1.60 19.15 -16.83
N PHE A 107 -0.40 19.64 -17.11
CA PHE A 107 0.76 19.56 -16.19
C PHE A 107 0.52 20.29 -14.86
N ALA A 108 -0.09 21.45 -14.88
CA ALA A 108 -0.37 22.24 -13.69
C ALA A 108 -1.34 21.51 -12.74
N GLY A 109 -2.39 20.88 -13.28
CA GLY A 109 -3.32 20.04 -12.49
C GLY A 109 -2.62 18.86 -11.82
N ILE A 110 -1.73 18.17 -12.56
CA ILE A 110 -0.95 17.04 -12.02
C ILE A 110 -0.06 17.49 -10.85
N VAL A 111 0.68 18.60 -11.02
CA VAL A 111 1.57 19.10 -9.96
C VAL A 111 0.77 19.50 -8.73
N LEU A 112 -0.35 20.21 -8.90
CA LEU A 112 -1.20 20.64 -7.79
C LEU A 112 -1.81 19.46 -7.05
N ALA A 113 -2.30 18.45 -7.79
CA ALA A 113 -2.84 17.22 -7.20
C ALA A 113 -1.78 16.44 -6.41
N LEU A 114 -0.56 16.32 -6.94
CA LEU A 114 0.53 15.66 -6.24
C LEU A 114 0.91 16.39 -4.95
N LEU A 115 0.99 17.73 -4.98
CA LEU A 115 1.30 18.53 -3.79
C LEU A 115 0.18 18.40 -2.73
N ALA A 116 -1.07 18.51 -3.14
CA ALA A 116 -2.21 18.36 -2.23
C ALA A 116 -2.25 16.95 -1.62
N GLY A 117 -2.02 15.92 -2.44
CA GLY A 117 -1.94 14.53 -1.98
C GLY A 117 -0.80 14.29 -1.01
N ALA A 118 0.39 14.83 -1.31
CA ALA A 118 1.56 14.71 -0.43
C ALA A 118 1.33 15.42 0.92
N LEU A 119 0.74 16.61 0.90
CA LEU A 119 0.42 17.35 2.13
C LEU A 119 -0.62 16.63 2.97
N ALA A 120 -1.72 16.20 2.38
CA ALA A 120 -2.79 15.53 3.12
C ALA A 120 -2.33 14.17 3.69
N GLY A 121 -1.65 13.35 2.89
CA GLY A 121 -1.07 12.09 3.35
C GLY A 121 0.01 12.29 4.43
N GLY A 122 0.83 13.34 4.27
CA GLY A 122 1.85 13.72 5.25
C GLY A 122 1.24 14.18 6.59
N ILE A 123 0.24 15.06 6.58
CA ILE A 123 -0.49 15.50 7.78
C ILE A 123 -1.15 14.31 8.47
N TRP A 124 -1.80 13.41 7.71
CA TRP A 124 -2.39 12.19 8.25
C TRP A 124 -1.35 11.30 8.94
N GLY A 125 -0.17 11.16 8.32
CA GLY A 125 0.94 10.39 8.84
C GLY A 125 1.61 11.01 10.07
N MET A 126 1.49 12.32 10.28
CA MET A 126 2.02 12.99 11.47
C MET A 126 1.22 12.68 12.74
N ILE A 127 -0.07 12.35 12.63
CA ILE A 127 -0.96 12.14 13.79
C ILE A 127 -0.41 11.06 14.74
N PRO A 128 -0.05 9.83 14.30
CA PRO A 128 0.51 8.82 15.18
C PRO A 128 1.82 9.27 15.84
N GLY A 129 2.67 9.97 15.09
CA GLY A 129 3.95 10.49 15.62
C GLY A 129 3.76 11.53 16.72
N VAL A 130 2.87 12.49 16.50
CA VAL A 130 2.54 13.51 17.51
C VAL A 130 1.95 12.88 18.77
N LEU A 131 1.01 11.94 18.62
CA LEU A 131 0.40 11.25 19.76
C LEU A 131 1.41 10.38 20.53
N LYS A 132 2.38 9.78 19.83
CA LYS A 132 3.47 9.06 20.49
C LYS A 132 4.32 9.99 21.36
N ILE A 133 4.73 11.15 20.82
CA ILE A 133 5.62 12.09 21.52
C ILE A 133 4.88 12.79 22.67
N THR A 134 3.63 13.22 22.47
CA THR A 134 2.88 14.03 23.44
C THR A 134 2.15 13.21 24.49
N ARG A 135 1.67 12.03 24.15
CA ARG A 135 0.82 11.19 25.00
C ARG A 135 1.42 9.81 25.31
N GLY A 136 2.60 9.48 24.78
CA GLY A 136 3.22 8.16 24.96
C GLY A 136 2.41 7.00 24.36
N GLN A 137 1.52 7.29 23.42
CA GLN A 137 0.64 6.30 22.81
C GLN A 137 1.39 5.35 21.88
N ASN A 138 0.87 4.13 21.73
CA ASN A 138 1.44 3.15 20.80
C ASN A 138 1.13 3.53 19.35
N GLU A 139 2.15 3.89 18.59
CA GLU A 139 2.03 4.33 17.20
C GLU A 139 1.44 3.28 16.26
N MET A 140 1.67 1.98 16.53
CA MET A 140 1.11 0.90 15.71
C MET A 140 -0.40 0.84 15.82
N ILE A 141 -0.93 0.90 17.05
CA ILE A 141 -2.37 0.85 17.30
C ILE A 141 -3.06 2.07 16.69
N ILE A 142 -2.50 3.27 16.91
CA ILE A 142 -3.06 4.50 16.36
C ILE A 142 -3.05 4.48 14.84
N SER A 143 -1.95 4.03 14.22
CA SER A 143 -1.83 3.94 12.77
C SER A 143 -2.90 3.02 12.16
N ILE A 144 -3.14 1.85 12.76
CA ILE A 144 -4.18 0.92 12.31
C ILE A 144 -5.57 1.54 12.47
N MET A 145 -5.85 2.17 13.62
CA MET A 145 -7.12 2.85 13.85
C MET A 145 -7.36 3.97 12.82
N LEU A 146 -6.33 4.74 12.49
CA LEU A 146 -6.41 5.79 11.49
C LEU A 146 -6.65 5.26 10.07
N ASN A 147 -6.24 4.04 9.73
CA ASN A 147 -6.60 3.42 8.46
C ASN A 147 -8.11 3.21 8.35
N TYR A 148 -8.75 2.71 9.42
CA TYR A 148 -10.21 2.57 9.47
C TYR A 148 -10.93 3.91 9.40
N VAL A 149 -10.43 4.91 10.13
CA VAL A 149 -11.01 6.27 10.08
C VAL A 149 -10.88 6.86 8.68
N ALA A 150 -9.74 6.70 8.01
CA ALA A 150 -9.55 7.17 6.63
C ALA A 150 -10.54 6.50 5.65
N THR A 151 -10.74 5.19 5.78
CA THR A 151 -11.68 4.44 4.95
C THR A 151 -13.12 4.91 5.15
N LEU A 152 -13.54 5.13 6.40
CA LEU A 152 -14.86 5.64 6.73
C LEU A 152 -15.06 7.08 6.22
N LEU A 153 -14.09 7.96 6.43
CA LEU A 153 -14.11 9.34 5.92
C LEU A 153 -14.22 9.36 4.39
N MET A 154 -13.45 8.53 3.71
CA MET A 154 -13.52 8.40 2.25
C MET A 154 -14.93 7.98 1.81
N GLY A 155 -15.53 7.01 2.51
CA GLY A 155 -16.91 6.57 2.25
C GLY A 155 -17.93 7.71 2.40
N VAL A 156 -17.83 8.47 3.50
CA VAL A 156 -18.73 9.62 3.75
C VAL A 156 -18.57 10.70 2.69
N ILE A 157 -17.35 11.07 2.35
CA ILE A 157 -17.07 12.10 1.34
C ILE A 157 -17.62 11.66 -0.03
N TYR A 158 -17.37 10.40 -0.41
CA TYR A 158 -17.83 9.85 -1.68
C TYR A 158 -19.38 9.87 -1.80
N THR A 159 -20.09 9.50 -0.71
CA THR A 159 -21.56 9.45 -0.74
C THR A 159 -22.24 10.80 -0.58
N SER A 160 -21.54 11.80 0.00
CA SER A 160 -22.14 13.11 0.30
C SER A 160 -21.82 14.19 -0.74
N TRP A 161 -20.75 14.03 -1.52
CA TRP A 161 -20.19 15.10 -2.37
C TRP A 161 -20.04 14.68 -3.85
N ILE A 162 -20.22 13.42 -4.19
CA ILE A 162 -20.13 12.86 -5.54
C ILE A 162 -21.39 12.07 -5.85
#